data_f1412e6d1099adcbb0aaa475a1e54ec7
#
_entry.id   f1412e6d1099adcbb0aaa475a1e54ec7
#
_cell.length_a   1.000
_cell.length_b   1.000
_cell.length_c   1.000
_cell.angle_alpha   90.00
_cell.angle_beta   90.00
_cell.angle_gamma   90.00
#
_symmetry.space_group_name_H-M   'P 1'
#
loop_
_entity.id
_entity.type
_entity.pdbx_description
1 polymer ?
#
loop_
_entity_poly.entity_id
_entity_poly.type
_entity_poly.pdbx_seq_one_letter_code
_entity_poly.pdbx_strand_id
1 'polypeptide(L)'
;MFRMTLQTYRCWAGRLTFMIWGGVFERYPRLKAVIVEGGTMFMLPPWLRLLDHNYRDVQFSAKLGDFRSHLSMAPSDYYRRNVAVGASCVPRSDLDLRAAIGPDQIMWGSDYPHPEGTWPNTAEYFRTTFANFPEQDGRKILGENAMAFYGLDRASLQVVANRIGPAASMFA
;
A
#
# COMPACT_ATOMS: atom_id res chain seq x y z
N MET A 1 2.27 -21.22 -5.56
CA MET A 1 2.36 -19.97 -4.78
C MET A 1 3.49 -19.05 -5.24
N PHE A 2 4.75 -19.43 -5.23
CA PHE A 2 5.90 -18.60 -5.61
C PHE A 2 5.81 -17.96 -7.03
N ARG A 3 5.34 -18.69 -8.04
CA ARG A 3 5.15 -18.16 -9.40
C ARG A 3 4.11 -17.04 -9.48
N MET A 4 3.01 -17.17 -8.76
CA MET A 4 1.93 -16.19 -8.75
C MET A 4 2.38 -14.89 -8.07
N THR A 5 3.11 -14.99 -6.96
CA THR A 5 3.66 -13.84 -6.23
C THR A 5 4.63 -13.02 -7.09
N LEU A 6 5.55 -13.66 -7.82
CA LEU A 6 6.47 -12.98 -8.73
C LEU A 6 5.75 -12.32 -9.91
N GLN A 7 4.69 -12.97 -10.42
CA GLN A 7 3.91 -12.43 -11.52
C GLN A 7 3.13 -11.18 -11.08
N THR A 8 2.53 -11.19 -9.90
CA THR A 8 1.82 -10.04 -9.32
C THR A 8 2.78 -8.87 -9.11
N TYR A 9 3.95 -9.10 -8.50
CA TYR A 9 4.98 -8.07 -8.34
C TYR A 9 5.38 -7.44 -9.69
N ARG A 10 5.69 -8.25 -10.70
CA ARG A 10 6.07 -7.76 -12.03
C ARG A 10 4.98 -6.91 -12.68
N CYS A 11 3.71 -7.25 -12.45
CA CYS A 11 2.59 -6.50 -12.99
C CYS A 11 2.48 -5.09 -12.43
N TRP A 12 2.45 -4.92 -11.12
CA TRP A 12 2.25 -3.59 -10.54
C TRP A 12 3.54 -2.75 -10.53
N ALA A 13 4.70 -3.35 -10.22
CA ALA A 13 5.97 -2.63 -10.15
C ALA A 13 6.34 -2.02 -11.51
N GLY A 14 6.20 -2.76 -12.60
CA GLY A 14 6.44 -2.24 -13.94
C GLY A 14 5.52 -1.06 -14.28
N ARG A 15 4.22 -1.21 -14.06
CA ARG A 15 3.23 -0.15 -14.34
C ARG A 15 3.49 1.11 -13.53
N LEU A 16 3.73 0.99 -12.23
CA LEU A 16 4.04 2.14 -11.38
C LEU A 16 5.38 2.77 -11.73
N THR A 17 6.39 1.96 -12.09
CA THR A 17 7.66 2.49 -12.60
C THR A 17 7.41 3.39 -13.80
N PHE A 18 6.64 2.95 -14.79
CA PHE A 18 6.31 3.77 -15.96
C PHE A 18 5.47 5.01 -15.62
N MET A 19 4.55 4.91 -14.66
CA MET A 19 3.76 6.07 -14.22
C MET A 19 4.63 7.12 -13.53
N ILE A 20 5.57 6.70 -12.68
CA ILE A 20 6.48 7.61 -11.97
C ILE A 20 7.47 8.22 -12.97
N TRP A 21 8.27 7.38 -13.64
CA TRP A 21 9.31 7.86 -14.55
C TRP A 21 8.76 8.54 -15.80
N GLY A 22 7.56 8.19 -16.25
CA GLY A 22 6.87 8.90 -17.33
C GLY A 22 6.24 10.22 -16.89
N GLY A 23 6.40 10.63 -15.62
CA GLY A 23 5.89 11.90 -15.09
C GLY A 23 4.37 12.00 -15.04
N VAL A 24 3.65 10.87 -14.95
CA VAL A 24 2.18 10.89 -14.86
C VAL A 24 1.74 11.61 -13.58
N PHE A 25 2.33 11.26 -12.43
CA PHE A 25 2.01 11.89 -11.16
C PHE A 25 2.54 13.33 -11.04
N GLU A 26 3.54 13.70 -11.83
CA GLU A 26 3.98 15.09 -11.93
C GLU A 26 2.93 15.95 -12.66
N ARG A 27 2.46 15.47 -13.81
CA ARG A 27 1.44 16.17 -14.59
C ARG A 27 0.05 16.16 -13.94
N TYR A 28 -0.24 15.09 -13.19
CA TYR A 28 -1.55 14.89 -12.55
C TYR A 28 -1.38 14.62 -11.03
N PRO A 29 -1.00 15.64 -10.24
CA PRO A 29 -0.66 15.45 -8.82
C PRO A 29 -1.84 14.97 -7.96
N ARG A 30 -3.08 15.16 -8.40
CA ARG A 30 -4.28 14.67 -7.72
C ARG A 30 -4.69 13.24 -8.12
N LEU A 31 -4.05 12.66 -9.15
CA LEU A 31 -4.31 11.29 -9.54
C LEU A 31 -3.87 10.35 -8.42
N LYS A 32 -4.75 9.41 -8.08
CA LYS A 32 -4.48 8.34 -7.11
C LYS A 32 -4.41 7.00 -7.83
N ALA A 33 -3.53 6.12 -7.37
CA ALA A 33 -3.40 4.76 -7.85
C ALA A 33 -3.44 3.78 -6.68
N VAL A 34 -4.06 2.63 -6.89
CA VAL A 34 -4.09 1.55 -5.88
C VAL A 34 -3.44 0.32 -6.47
N ILE A 35 -2.50 -0.27 -5.73
CA ILE A 35 -2.05 -1.64 -5.97
C ILE A 35 -3.09 -2.56 -5.34
N VAL A 36 -3.95 -3.15 -6.13
CA VAL A 36 -4.96 -4.12 -5.66
C VAL A 36 -4.30 -5.49 -5.50
N GLU A 37 -4.75 -6.28 -4.53
CA GLU A 37 -4.18 -7.59 -4.19
C GLU A 37 -2.67 -7.51 -3.90
N GLY A 38 -2.29 -6.52 -3.13
CA GLY A 38 -0.90 -6.20 -2.81
C GLY A 38 -0.16 -7.20 -1.92
N GLY A 39 -0.43 -8.51 -2.05
CA GLY A 39 0.16 -9.60 -1.27
C GLY A 39 1.69 -9.77 -1.38
N THR A 40 2.37 -8.78 -1.93
CA THR A 40 3.85 -8.72 -2.03
C THR A 40 4.39 -7.40 -1.50
N MET A 41 3.79 -6.89 -0.42
CA MET A 41 4.18 -5.59 0.16
C MET A 41 5.65 -5.56 0.61
N PHE A 42 6.22 -6.71 1.00
CA PHE A 42 7.64 -6.83 1.34
C PHE A 42 8.59 -6.42 0.20
N MET A 43 8.11 -6.42 -1.05
CA MET A 43 8.89 -5.98 -2.21
C MET A 43 8.89 -4.47 -2.41
N LEU A 44 7.94 -3.74 -1.81
CA LEU A 44 7.84 -2.28 -1.95
C LEU A 44 9.06 -1.52 -1.44
N PRO A 45 9.57 -1.75 -0.22
CA PRO A 45 10.72 -1.01 0.27
C PRO A 45 11.99 -1.18 -0.59
N PRO A 46 12.41 -2.38 -1.01
CA PRO A 46 13.56 -2.52 -1.89
C PRO A 46 13.34 -1.91 -3.28
N TRP A 47 12.12 -2.03 -3.83
CA TRP A 47 11.79 -1.42 -5.12
C TRP A 47 11.85 0.13 -5.06
N LEU A 48 11.28 0.76 -4.03
CA LEU A 48 11.35 2.20 -3.84
C LEU A 48 12.79 2.69 -3.66
N ARG A 49 13.60 1.95 -2.87
CA ARG A 49 15.03 2.26 -2.72
C ARG A 49 15.78 2.18 -4.05
N LEU A 50 15.48 1.20 -4.89
CA LEU A 50 16.08 1.08 -6.21
C LEU A 50 15.72 2.26 -7.11
N LEU A 51 14.45 2.66 -7.14
CA LEU A 51 14.00 3.81 -7.92
C LEU A 51 14.67 5.10 -7.45
N ASP A 52 14.72 5.34 -6.14
CA ASP A 52 15.36 6.52 -5.55
C ASP A 52 16.89 6.54 -5.79
N HIS A 53 17.53 5.37 -5.75
CA HIS A 53 18.94 5.24 -6.09
C HIS A 53 19.18 5.69 -7.54
N ASN A 54 18.42 5.14 -8.48
CA ASN A 54 18.53 5.50 -9.90
C ASN A 54 18.22 6.99 -10.14
N TYR A 55 17.29 7.57 -9.39
CA TYR A 55 16.97 9.00 -9.50
C TYR A 55 18.12 9.89 -9.04
N ARG A 56 18.89 9.47 -8.04
CA ARG A 56 20.05 10.23 -7.52
C ARG A 56 21.33 9.99 -8.30
N ASP A 57 21.44 8.87 -9.02
CA ASP A 57 22.64 8.49 -9.74
C ASP A 57 22.84 9.31 -11.00
N VAL A 58 23.77 10.27 -10.92
CA VAL A 58 24.12 11.18 -12.02
C VAL A 58 24.77 10.44 -13.19
N GLN A 59 25.50 9.34 -12.94
CA GLN A 59 26.19 8.59 -13.99
C GLN A 59 25.19 7.83 -14.90
N PHE A 60 24.08 7.39 -14.35
CA PHE A 60 23.01 6.75 -15.11
C PHE A 60 22.40 7.74 -16.11
N SER A 61 22.16 8.97 -15.67
CA SER A 61 21.63 10.06 -16.50
C SER A 61 22.54 10.40 -17.67
N ALA A 62 23.86 10.40 -17.46
CA ALA A 62 24.82 10.71 -18.51
C ALA A 62 24.85 9.69 -19.67
N LYS A 63 24.47 8.42 -19.40
CA LYS A 63 24.45 7.34 -20.41
C LYS A 63 23.12 7.20 -21.14
N LEU A 64 22.02 7.46 -20.44
CA LEU A 64 20.65 7.22 -20.94
C LEU A 64 19.95 8.50 -21.39
N GLY A 65 20.61 9.63 -21.30
CA GLY A 65 19.99 10.95 -21.52
C GLY A 65 19.21 11.42 -20.30
N ASP A 66 18.58 12.58 -20.42
CA ASP A 66 17.84 13.20 -19.35
C ASP A 66 16.45 12.56 -19.17
N PHE A 67 16.37 11.56 -18.30
CA PHE A 67 15.12 10.86 -17.99
C PHE A 67 14.46 11.34 -16.68
N ARG A 68 15.04 12.32 -15.98
CA ARG A 68 14.61 12.73 -14.64
C ARG A 68 14.33 14.22 -14.46
N SER A 69 14.79 15.10 -15.34
CA SER A 69 14.65 16.56 -15.16
C SER A 69 13.20 17.05 -15.12
N HIS A 70 12.27 16.24 -15.66
CA HIS A 70 10.84 16.50 -15.63
C HIS A 70 10.17 16.04 -14.32
N LEU A 71 10.91 15.45 -13.38
CA LEU A 71 10.41 15.01 -12.07
C LEU A 71 10.92 15.99 -10.99
N SER A 72 10.01 16.56 -10.22
CA SER A 72 10.35 17.50 -9.13
C SER A 72 10.68 16.83 -7.81
N MET A 73 10.35 15.53 -7.65
CA MET A 73 10.50 14.78 -6.42
C MET A 73 11.14 13.41 -6.68
N ALA A 74 11.66 12.78 -5.63
CA ALA A 74 12.12 11.40 -5.70
C ALA A 74 10.95 10.42 -5.95
N PRO A 75 11.19 9.28 -6.62
CA PRO A 75 10.17 8.26 -6.87
C PRO A 75 9.38 7.83 -5.64
N SER A 76 10.03 7.67 -4.48
CA SER A 76 9.35 7.32 -3.24
C SER A 76 8.40 8.42 -2.74
N ASP A 77 8.63 9.68 -3.07
CA ASP A 77 7.73 10.78 -2.69
C ASP A 77 6.46 10.77 -3.54
N TYR A 78 6.58 10.45 -4.85
CA TYR A 78 5.39 10.18 -5.69
C TYR A 78 4.57 9.00 -5.17
N TYR A 79 5.24 7.93 -4.77
CA TYR A 79 4.55 6.79 -4.15
C TYR A 79 3.76 7.25 -2.91
N ARG A 80 4.41 7.93 -1.96
CA ARG A 80 3.74 8.41 -0.74
C ARG A 80 2.57 9.37 -1.02
N ARG A 81 2.68 10.20 -2.04
CA ARG A 81 1.64 11.16 -2.40
C ARG A 81 0.46 10.54 -3.14
N ASN A 82 0.72 9.61 -4.03
CA ASN A 82 -0.23 9.19 -5.05
C ASN A 82 -0.69 7.74 -4.96
N VAL A 83 0.05 6.88 -4.24
CA VAL A 83 -0.18 5.43 -4.31
C VAL A 83 -0.61 4.88 -2.95
N ALA A 84 -1.59 3.99 -2.98
CA ALA A 84 -1.95 3.14 -1.85
C ALA A 84 -1.89 1.66 -2.22
N VAL A 85 -1.87 0.79 -1.23
CA VAL A 85 -1.86 -0.67 -1.38
C VAL A 85 -3.12 -1.23 -0.75
N GLY A 86 -3.97 -1.86 -1.56
CA GLY A 86 -5.08 -2.69 -1.11
C GLY A 86 -4.55 -4.08 -0.80
N ALA A 87 -4.35 -4.36 0.47
CA ALA A 87 -3.72 -5.58 0.96
C ALA A 87 -4.77 -6.59 1.40
N SER A 88 -5.09 -7.56 0.52
CA SER A 88 -5.96 -8.69 0.87
C SER A 88 -5.19 -9.69 1.71
N CYS A 89 -5.77 -10.12 2.84
CA CYS A 89 -5.22 -11.18 3.69
C CYS A 89 -3.72 -10.99 4.03
N VAL A 90 -3.32 -9.76 4.31
CA VAL A 90 -1.91 -9.39 4.55
C VAL A 90 -1.34 -10.13 5.76
N PRO A 91 -0.18 -10.80 5.64
CA PRO A 91 0.45 -11.47 6.76
C PRO A 91 1.09 -10.47 7.73
N ARG A 92 1.21 -10.85 9.00
CA ARG A 92 1.85 -10.01 10.02
C ARG A 92 3.25 -9.55 9.63
N SER A 93 4.04 -10.42 8.99
CA SER A 93 5.40 -10.10 8.51
C SER A 93 5.44 -8.90 7.56
N ASP A 94 4.42 -8.73 6.73
CA ASP A 94 4.33 -7.59 5.81
C ASP A 94 3.88 -6.32 6.55
N LEU A 95 2.99 -6.45 7.54
CA LEU A 95 2.57 -5.33 8.41
C LEU A 95 3.73 -4.82 9.29
N ASP A 96 4.67 -5.67 9.65
CA ASP A 96 5.87 -5.26 10.40
C ASP A 96 6.80 -4.36 9.56
N LEU A 97 6.67 -4.39 8.22
CA LEU A 97 7.38 -3.50 7.31
C LEU A 97 6.67 -2.14 7.08
N ARG A 98 5.54 -1.88 7.75
CA ARG A 98 4.70 -0.69 7.52
C ARG A 98 5.45 0.64 7.60
N ALA A 99 6.45 0.75 8.47
CA ALA A 99 7.25 1.97 8.58
C ALA A 99 8.02 2.29 7.28
N ALA A 100 8.48 1.25 6.57
CA ALA A 100 9.20 1.37 5.30
C ALA A 100 8.25 1.49 4.10
N ILE A 101 7.06 0.89 4.19
CA ILE A 101 6.01 0.96 3.16
C ILE A 101 5.29 2.31 3.21
N GLY A 102 5.06 2.82 4.40
CA GLY A 102 4.20 3.94 4.73
C GLY A 102 2.89 3.43 5.35
N PRO A 103 2.67 3.65 6.66
CA PRO A 103 1.45 3.17 7.33
C PRO A 103 0.17 3.79 6.76
N ASP A 104 0.27 5.00 6.20
CA ASP A 104 -0.86 5.71 5.58
C ASP A 104 -1.20 5.19 4.17
N GLN A 105 -0.35 4.36 3.57
CA GLN A 105 -0.55 3.79 2.25
C GLN A 105 -1.21 2.42 2.26
N ILE A 106 -1.29 1.74 3.41
CA ILE A 106 -1.81 0.38 3.50
C ILE A 106 -3.31 0.41 3.81
N MET A 107 -4.10 -0.27 2.99
CA MET A 107 -5.55 -0.46 3.19
C MET A 107 -5.84 -1.96 3.22
N TRP A 108 -6.36 -2.45 4.35
CA TRP A 108 -6.75 -3.85 4.48
C TRP A 108 -8.05 -4.16 3.73
N GLY A 109 -8.14 -5.36 3.15
CA GLY A 109 -9.34 -5.93 2.55
C GLY A 109 -9.53 -7.40 2.94
N SER A 110 -10.79 -7.82 3.07
CA SER A 110 -11.16 -9.21 3.42
C SER A 110 -11.05 -10.17 2.25
N ASP A 111 -11.00 -9.65 1.04
CA ASP A 111 -11.06 -10.39 -0.20
C ASP A 111 -12.39 -11.18 -0.40
N TYR A 112 -13.44 -10.76 0.30
CA TYR A 112 -14.76 -11.39 0.19
C TYR A 112 -15.40 -11.08 -1.19
N PRO A 113 -16.04 -12.05 -1.88
CA PRO A 113 -16.31 -13.44 -1.46
C PRO A 113 -15.30 -14.47 -1.99
N HIS A 114 -14.07 -14.06 -2.27
CA HIS A 114 -13.04 -14.95 -2.81
C HIS A 114 -12.69 -16.09 -1.83
N PRO A 115 -12.46 -17.33 -2.30
CA PRO A 115 -12.16 -18.47 -1.44
C PRO A 115 -10.91 -18.32 -0.57
N GLU A 116 -9.92 -17.51 -1.01
CA GLU A 116 -8.69 -17.19 -0.28
C GLU A 116 -8.89 -16.08 0.76
N GLY A 117 -10.10 -15.48 0.81
CA GLY A 117 -10.43 -14.39 1.71
C GLY A 117 -10.48 -14.79 3.18
N THR A 118 -10.54 -13.80 4.06
CA THR A 118 -10.57 -14.03 5.52
C THR A 118 -11.92 -14.52 6.04
N TRP A 119 -13.00 -14.34 5.26
CA TRP A 119 -14.33 -14.79 5.67
C TRP A 119 -14.48 -16.31 5.58
N PRO A 120 -15.15 -17.02 6.55
CA PRO A 120 -15.87 -16.44 7.70
C PRO A 120 -15.00 -16.17 8.94
N ASN A 121 -13.69 -16.44 8.87
CA ASN A 121 -12.77 -16.40 10.01
C ASN A 121 -12.09 -15.04 10.23
N THR A 122 -12.68 -13.95 9.70
CA THR A 122 -12.09 -12.58 9.75
C THR A 122 -11.75 -12.14 11.19
N ALA A 123 -12.60 -12.48 12.18
CA ALA A 123 -12.34 -12.14 13.59
C ALA A 123 -11.10 -12.85 14.15
N GLU A 124 -10.87 -14.10 13.76
CA GLU A 124 -9.68 -14.87 14.16
C GLU A 124 -8.43 -14.33 13.45
N TYR A 125 -8.55 -14.03 12.15
CA TYR A 125 -7.49 -13.39 11.40
C TYR A 125 -7.05 -12.07 12.08
N PHE A 126 -7.98 -11.23 12.52
CA PHE A 126 -7.64 -9.99 13.21
C PHE A 126 -6.91 -10.24 14.51
N ARG A 127 -7.42 -11.16 15.37
CA ARG A 127 -6.79 -11.48 16.65
C ARG A 127 -5.36 -11.96 16.49
N THR A 128 -5.08 -12.78 15.47
CA THR A 128 -3.74 -13.33 15.24
C THR A 128 -2.80 -12.34 14.55
N THR A 129 -3.32 -11.58 13.58
CA THR A 129 -2.49 -10.68 12.76
C THR A 129 -2.19 -9.36 13.46
N PHE A 130 -3.14 -8.84 14.24
CA PHE A 130 -3.03 -7.54 14.91
C PHE A 130 -2.78 -7.63 16.43
N ALA A 131 -2.58 -8.82 17.01
CA ALA A 131 -2.17 -8.96 18.41
C ALA A 131 -0.88 -8.17 18.69
N ASN A 132 -0.85 -7.38 19.75
CA ASN A 132 0.28 -6.51 20.10
C ASN A 132 0.72 -5.57 18.95
N PHE A 133 -0.21 -5.20 18.07
CA PHE A 133 0.05 -4.25 17.00
C PHE A 133 -0.27 -2.83 17.48
N PRO A 134 0.48 -1.77 17.12
CA PRO A 134 0.15 -0.41 17.50
C PRO A 134 -1.26 -0.01 17.06
N GLU A 135 -2.14 0.28 18.01
CA GLU A 135 -3.55 0.54 17.74
C GLU A 135 -3.75 1.65 16.70
N GLN A 136 -2.97 2.73 16.80
CA GLN A 136 -3.05 3.83 15.85
C GLN A 136 -2.79 3.38 14.40
N ASP A 137 -1.76 2.58 14.17
CA ASP A 137 -1.44 2.05 12.84
C ASP A 137 -2.51 1.05 12.38
N GLY A 138 -2.99 0.21 13.31
CA GLY A 138 -4.05 -0.75 13.03
C GLY A 138 -5.36 -0.07 12.59
N ARG A 139 -5.79 0.99 13.27
CA ARG A 139 -6.98 1.78 12.88
C ARG A 139 -6.84 2.39 11.49
N LYS A 140 -5.66 2.93 11.17
CA LYS A 140 -5.36 3.45 9.84
C LYS A 140 -5.52 2.36 8.78
N ILE A 141 -4.83 1.24 8.97
CA ILE A 141 -4.80 0.13 8.01
C ILE A 141 -6.18 -0.50 7.82
N LEU A 142 -6.93 -0.68 8.89
CA LEU A 142 -8.24 -1.35 8.87
C LEU A 142 -9.40 -0.49 8.34
N GLY A 143 -9.22 0.84 8.22
CA GLY A 143 -10.33 1.67 7.73
C GLY A 143 -10.00 3.12 7.44
N GLU A 144 -9.23 3.81 8.28
CA GLU A 144 -9.04 5.25 8.16
C GLU A 144 -8.34 5.64 6.84
N ASN A 145 -7.36 4.84 6.40
CA ASN A 145 -6.68 5.08 5.11
C ASN A 145 -7.63 4.93 3.93
N ALA A 146 -8.50 3.93 3.93
CA ALA A 146 -9.49 3.75 2.88
C ALA A 146 -10.50 4.91 2.87
N MET A 147 -10.95 5.36 4.04
CA MET A 147 -11.83 6.54 4.13
C MET A 147 -11.17 7.78 3.55
N ALA A 148 -9.91 8.05 3.91
CA ALA A 148 -9.17 9.20 3.41
C ALA A 148 -8.88 9.10 1.91
N PHE A 149 -8.51 7.92 1.44
CA PHE A 149 -8.16 7.69 0.03
C PHE A 149 -9.35 7.84 -0.91
N TYR A 150 -10.50 7.27 -0.53
CA TYR A 150 -11.73 7.28 -1.34
C TYR A 150 -12.67 8.46 -1.02
N GLY A 151 -12.33 9.30 -0.06
CA GLY A 151 -13.18 10.44 0.35
C GLY A 151 -14.52 10.00 0.97
N LEU A 152 -14.51 8.89 1.72
CA LEU A 152 -15.72 8.37 2.34
C LEU A 152 -16.12 9.17 3.58
N ASP A 153 -17.43 9.34 3.81
CA ASP A 153 -17.94 10.05 4.98
C ASP A 153 -17.74 9.24 6.28
N ARG A 154 -16.86 9.75 7.13
CA ARG A 154 -16.53 9.10 8.40
C ARG A 154 -17.71 8.97 9.34
N ALA A 155 -18.59 9.98 9.39
CA ALA A 155 -19.71 9.99 10.33
C ALA A 155 -20.72 8.88 10.00
N SER A 156 -21.06 8.73 8.73
CA SER A 156 -21.95 7.66 8.27
C SER A 156 -21.36 6.27 8.51
N LEU A 157 -20.07 6.09 8.23
CA LEU A 157 -19.39 4.80 8.42
C LEU A 157 -19.19 4.46 9.90
N GLN A 158 -19.01 5.45 10.79
CA GLN A 158 -18.83 5.20 12.20
C GLN A 158 -20.03 4.49 12.84
N VAL A 159 -21.24 4.80 12.40
CA VAL A 159 -22.46 4.12 12.87
C VAL A 159 -22.40 2.61 12.57
N VAL A 160 -21.94 2.26 11.36
CA VAL A 160 -21.78 0.86 10.98
C VAL A 160 -20.60 0.21 11.72
N ALA A 161 -19.47 0.91 11.81
CA ALA A 161 -18.29 0.43 12.51
C ALA A 161 -18.55 0.14 13.99
N ASN A 162 -19.34 0.97 14.68
CA ASN A 162 -19.73 0.75 16.07
C ASN A 162 -20.58 -0.51 16.27
N ARG A 163 -21.30 -0.95 15.21
CA ARG A 163 -22.18 -2.11 15.27
C ARG A 163 -21.45 -3.42 14.94
N ILE A 164 -20.58 -3.40 13.93
CA ILE A 164 -19.98 -4.61 13.38
C ILE A 164 -18.44 -4.56 13.26
N GLY A 165 -17.84 -3.43 13.57
CA GLY A 165 -16.39 -3.26 13.50
C GLY A 165 -15.68 -4.06 14.61
N PRO A 166 -14.39 -4.40 14.40
CA PRO A 166 -13.61 -5.08 15.42
C PRO A 166 -13.41 -4.20 16.66
N ALA A 167 -13.43 -4.82 17.83
CA ALA A 167 -13.18 -4.12 19.09
C ALA A 167 -11.69 -3.75 19.23
N ALA A 168 -11.39 -2.63 19.92
CA ALA A 168 -10.00 -2.22 20.18
C ALA A 168 -9.20 -3.24 20.99
N SER A 169 -9.87 -4.09 21.77
CA SER A 169 -9.24 -5.19 22.53
C SER A 169 -8.52 -6.22 21.64
N MET A 170 -8.74 -6.21 20.34
CA MET A 170 -8.01 -7.09 19.42
C MET A 170 -6.53 -6.72 19.25
N PHE A 171 -6.13 -5.50 19.66
CA PHE A 171 -4.74 -5.05 19.63
C PHE A 171 -3.96 -5.39 20.91
N ALA A 172 -4.66 -5.91 21.93
CA ALA A 172 -4.08 -6.29 23.21
C ALA A 172 -3.25 -7.58 23.12
#